data_478f00aac758708d615974313469ef6b
#
_entry.id   478f00aac758708d615974313469ef6b
#
_cell.length_a   1.000
_cell.length_b   1.000
_cell.length_c   1.000
_cell.angle_alpha   90.00
_cell.angle_beta   90.00
_cell.angle_gamma   90.00
#
_symmetry.space_group_name_H-M   'P 1'
#
loop_
_entity.id
_entity.type
_entity.pdbx_description
1 polymer ?
#
loop_
_entity_poly.entity_id
_entity_poly.type
_entity_poly.pdbx_seq_one_letter_code
_entity_poly.pdbx_strand_id
1 'polypeptide(L)'
;MRRLRRDSPWWTVITTLGSLAACLLLYYRVPLGDADREWVQILLFAVGFVGLCYLIRFQVRRQLRAGREPSVRVQSVVGLLSPIIIFFSIAYYLLAINSDAEFVGIETRTDALYFTVVTLGTVGYGDVHPVGQAARVITMVQILFDLAVIGVLVAVATQRLKERAELHHPHRPEGN
;
A
#
# COMPACT_ATOMS: atom_id res chain seq x y z
N MET A 1 -33.16 -15.76 -6.16
CA MET A 1 -32.33 -16.57 -5.25
C MET A 1 -30.82 -16.51 -5.51
N ARG A 2 -30.21 -15.42 -6.01
CA ARG A 2 -28.76 -15.33 -6.34
C ARG A 2 -27.98 -14.22 -5.58
N ARG A 3 -28.56 -13.55 -4.58
CA ARG A 3 -27.92 -12.45 -3.84
C ARG A 3 -27.23 -12.85 -2.52
N LEU A 4 -27.42 -14.04 -1.99
CA LEU A 4 -26.95 -14.45 -0.66
C LEU A 4 -25.49 -14.95 -0.60
N ARG A 5 -24.79 -15.03 -1.72
CA ARG A 5 -23.42 -15.60 -1.78
C ARG A 5 -22.30 -14.57 -1.65
N ARG A 6 -22.62 -13.28 -1.65
CA ARG A 6 -21.64 -12.18 -1.69
C ARG A 6 -21.26 -11.61 -0.31
N ASP A 7 -22.02 -11.95 0.71
CA ASP A 7 -21.90 -11.39 2.07
C ASP A 7 -21.24 -12.35 3.07
N SER A 8 -20.68 -13.47 2.58
CA SER A 8 -19.95 -14.41 3.41
C SER A 8 -18.54 -13.86 3.74
N PRO A 9 -18.13 -13.84 5.03
CA PRO A 9 -16.78 -13.40 5.42
C PRO A 9 -15.67 -14.18 4.69
N TRP A 10 -15.92 -15.44 4.35
CA TRP A 10 -15.02 -16.27 3.56
C TRP A 10 -14.80 -15.76 2.13
N TRP A 11 -15.80 -15.21 1.49
CA TRP A 11 -15.68 -14.64 0.16
C TRP A 11 -14.78 -13.40 0.16
N THR A 12 -14.86 -12.59 1.20
CA THR A 12 -14.00 -11.43 1.41
C THR A 12 -12.54 -11.85 1.61
N VAL A 13 -12.30 -12.87 2.43
CA VAL A 13 -10.95 -13.42 2.64
C VAL A 13 -10.36 -13.98 1.34
N ILE A 14 -11.13 -14.78 0.61
CA ILE A 14 -10.69 -15.37 -0.68
C ILE A 14 -10.36 -14.29 -1.70
N THR A 15 -11.19 -13.25 -1.84
CA THR A 15 -10.93 -12.15 -2.79
C THR A 15 -9.72 -11.32 -2.39
N THR A 16 -9.50 -11.12 -1.10
CA THR A 16 -8.32 -10.39 -0.58
C THR A 16 -7.04 -11.19 -0.80
N LEU A 17 -7.03 -12.46 -0.42
CA LEU A 17 -5.88 -13.35 -0.66
C LEU A 17 -5.63 -13.56 -2.15
N GLY A 18 -6.68 -13.68 -2.95
CA GLY A 18 -6.59 -13.78 -4.40
C GLY A 18 -6.00 -12.52 -5.05
N SER A 19 -6.37 -11.33 -4.57
CA SER A 19 -5.79 -10.08 -5.07
C SER A 19 -4.31 -9.93 -4.68
N LEU A 20 -3.95 -10.30 -3.45
CA LEU A 20 -2.54 -10.32 -3.01
C LEU A 20 -1.71 -11.30 -3.85
N ALA A 21 -2.20 -12.53 -4.00
CA ALA A 21 -1.53 -13.55 -4.81
C ALA A 21 -1.39 -13.09 -6.27
N ALA A 22 -2.43 -12.49 -6.85
CA ALA A 22 -2.38 -11.96 -8.21
C ALA A 22 -1.35 -10.81 -8.34
N CYS A 23 -1.30 -9.90 -7.36
CA CYS A 23 -0.31 -8.83 -7.32
C CYS A 23 1.12 -9.38 -7.21
N LEU A 24 1.36 -10.36 -6.34
CA LEU A 24 2.67 -11.00 -6.21
C LEU A 24 3.06 -11.77 -7.47
N LEU A 25 2.14 -12.54 -8.06
CA LEU A 25 2.39 -13.24 -9.32
C LEU A 25 2.73 -12.26 -10.44
N LEU A 26 2.00 -11.15 -10.54
CA LEU A 26 2.30 -10.11 -11.52
C LEU A 26 3.68 -9.51 -11.27
N TYR A 27 4.02 -9.21 -10.02
CA TYR A 27 5.34 -8.70 -9.63
C TYR A 27 6.48 -9.59 -10.14
N TYR A 28 6.37 -10.91 -9.93
CA TYR A 28 7.40 -11.86 -10.37
C TYR A 28 7.38 -12.14 -11.89
N ARG A 29 6.25 -11.87 -12.57
CA ARG A 29 6.08 -12.14 -14.02
C ARG A 29 6.38 -10.95 -14.91
N VAL A 30 6.38 -9.72 -14.41
CA VAL A 30 6.73 -8.54 -15.21
C VAL A 30 8.20 -8.66 -15.65
N PRO A 31 8.49 -8.70 -16.97
CA PRO A 31 9.86 -8.64 -17.46
C PRO A 31 10.40 -7.23 -17.21
N LEU A 32 11.27 -7.10 -16.21
CA LEU A 32 12.00 -5.88 -15.94
C LEU A 32 13.30 -6.00 -16.74
N GLY A 33 13.28 -5.51 -17.99
CA GLY A 33 14.44 -5.48 -18.86
C GLY A 33 15.29 -4.23 -18.62
N ASP A 34 16.52 -4.26 -19.15
CA ASP A 34 17.49 -3.19 -19.05
C ASP A 34 16.95 -1.89 -19.67
N ALA A 35 16.60 -0.94 -18.84
CA ALA A 35 16.27 0.40 -19.30
C ALA A 35 17.56 1.23 -19.32
N ASP A 36 18.29 1.20 -20.42
CA ASP A 36 19.60 1.83 -20.63
C ASP A 36 19.63 3.37 -20.49
N ARG A 37 18.55 3.99 -20.01
CA ARG A 37 18.45 5.45 -19.92
C ARG A 37 17.88 5.87 -18.57
N GLU A 38 18.68 6.50 -17.74
CA GLU A 38 18.31 7.02 -16.43
C GLU A 38 17.02 7.87 -16.45
N TRP A 39 16.87 8.74 -17.45
CA TRP A 39 15.67 9.57 -17.57
C TRP A 39 14.37 8.77 -17.83
N VAL A 40 14.47 7.61 -18.50
CA VAL A 40 13.31 6.72 -18.70
C VAL A 40 12.88 6.11 -17.38
N GLN A 41 13.82 5.73 -16.52
CA GLN A 41 13.52 5.19 -15.21
C GLN A 41 12.85 6.24 -14.31
N ILE A 42 13.37 7.48 -14.31
CA ILE A 42 12.77 8.60 -13.59
C ILE A 42 11.34 8.87 -14.08
N LEU A 43 11.13 8.86 -15.40
CA LEU A 43 9.82 9.08 -15.99
C LEU A 43 8.85 7.95 -15.63
N LEU A 44 9.27 6.70 -15.71
CA LEU A 44 8.47 5.53 -15.33
C LEU A 44 8.12 5.56 -13.84
N PHE A 45 9.08 5.93 -12.99
CA PHE A 45 8.83 6.11 -11.56
C PHE A 45 7.80 7.23 -11.33
N ALA A 46 7.97 8.39 -11.95
CA ALA A 46 7.06 9.52 -11.79
C ALA A 46 5.64 9.20 -12.27
N VAL A 47 5.49 8.59 -13.45
CA VAL A 47 4.19 8.17 -13.99
C VAL A 47 3.55 7.09 -13.12
N GLY A 48 4.33 6.10 -12.70
CA GLY A 48 3.86 5.05 -11.80
C GLY A 48 3.44 5.59 -10.43
N PHE A 49 4.19 6.55 -9.89
CA PHE A 49 3.86 7.21 -8.63
C PHE A 49 2.56 8.03 -8.71
N VAL A 50 2.37 8.79 -9.79
CA VAL A 50 1.10 9.50 -10.05
C VAL A 50 -0.06 8.52 -10.17
N GLY A 51 0.14 7.40 -10.89
CA GLY A 51 -0.82 6.32 -10.98
C GLY A 51 -1.17 5.71 -9.61
N LEU A 52 -0.17 5.47 -8.76
CA LEU A 52 -0.33 4.99 -7.40
C LEU A 52 -1.15 5.99 -6.55
N CYS A 53 -0.81 7.27 -6.59
CA CYS A 53 -1.57 8.32 -5.90
C CYS A 53 -3.04 8.36 -6.35
N TYR A 54 -3.29 8.23 -7.66
CA TYR A 54 -4.64 8.18 -8.21
C TYR A 54 -5.40 6.95 -7.73
N LEU A 55 -4.78 5.76 -7.76
CA LEU A 55 -5.38 4.51 -7.28
C LEU A 55 -5.76 4.59 -5.80
N ILE A 56 -4.87 5.11 -4.96
CA ILE A 56 -5.13 5.28 -3.53
C ILE A 56 -6.26 6.27 -3.29
N ARG A 57 -6.23 7.42 -3.97
CA ARG A 57 -7.32 8.41 -3.89
C ARG A 57 -8.66 7.81 -4.33
N PHE A 58 -8.66 7.01 -5.39
CA PHE A 58 -9.85 6.32 -5.88
C PHE A 58 -10.35 5.29 -4.86
N GLN A 59 -9.47 4.46 -4.29
CA GLN A 59 -9.81 3.48 -3.27
C GLN A 59 -10.34 4.13 -1.99
N VAL A 60 -9.67 5.18 -1.49
CA VAL A 60 -10.12 5.93 -0.31
C VAL A 60 -11.51 6.53 -0.55
N ARG A 61 -11.73 7.18 -1.69
CA ARG A 61 -13.06 7.72 -2.06
C ARG A 61 -14.13 6.64 -2.14
N ARG A 62 -13.79 5.48 -2.70
CA ARG A 62 -14.72 4.33 -2.77
C ARG A 62 -15.07 3.82 -1.38
N GLN A 63 -14.10 3.76 -0.45
CA GLN A 63 -14.32 3.33 0.92
C GLN A 63 -15.15 4.32 1.74
N LEU A 64 -14.96 5.63 1.53
CA LEU A 64 -15.78 6.66 2.17
C LEU A 64 -17.25 6.60 1.70
N ARG A 65 -17.50 6.13 0.47
CA ARG A 65 -18.86 5.96 -0.10
C ARG A 65 -19.49 4.62 0.22
N ALA A 66 -18.70 3.58 0.50
CA ALA A 66 -19.19 2.25 0.84
C ALA A 66 -19.60 2.20 2.32
N GLY A 67 -20.86 1.82 2.59
CA GLY A 67 -21.46 1.80 3.93
C GLY A 67 -20.81 0.84 4.93
N ARG A 68 -21.38 0.77 6.09
CA ARG A 68 -20.99 0.39 7.45
C ARG A 68 -20.54 -1.06 7.74
N GLU A 69 -20.17 -1.91 6.80
CA GLU A 69 -19.85 -3.32 7.06
C GLU A 69 -18.43 -3.53 7.66
N PRO A 70 -18.28 -4.29 8.78
CA PRO A 70 -16.97 -4.52 9.44
C PRO A 70 -15.97 -5.34 8.61
N SER A 71 -16.46 -6.25 7.76
CA SER A 71 -15.65 -7.10 6.88
C SER A 71 -14.89 -6.32 5.80
N VAL A 72 -15.38 -5.13 5.45
CA VAL A 72 -14.77 -4.21 4.48
C VAL A 72 -13.45 -3.63 5.00
N ARG A 73 -13.18 -3.65 6.31
CA ARG A 73 -12.02 -2.96 6.91
C ARG A 73 -10.69 -3.61 6.59
N VAL A 74 -10.55 -4.91 6.80
CA VAL A 74 -9.29 -5.63 6.55
C VAL A 74 -8.98 -5.65 5.05
N GLN A 75 -9.98 -5.93 4.23
CA GLN A 75 -9.85 -5.89 2.78
C GLN A 75 -9.45 -4.50 2.26
N SER A 76 -9.93 -3.44 2.91
CA SER A 76 -9.60 -2.07 2.57
C SER A 76 -8.15 -1.73 2.86
N VAL A 77 -7.63 -2.12 4.02
CA VAL A 77 -6.23 -1.89 4.41
C VAL A 77 -5.30 -2.67 3.48
N VAL A 78 -5.55 -3.94 3.29
CA VAL A 78 -4.75 -4.79 2.40
C VAL A 78 -4.78 -4.26 0.96
N GLY A 79 -5.97 -3.87 0.47
CA GLY A 79 -6.12 -3.29 -0.86
C GLY A 79 -5.38 -1.96 -1.05
N LEU A 80 -5.15 -1.18 0.01
CA LEU A 80 -4.35 0.04 -0.03
C LEU A 80 -2.85 -0.23 0.05
N LEU A 81 -2.43 -1.16 0.90
CA LEU A 81 -1.00 -1.44 1.11
C LEU A 81 -0.38 -2.25 -0.05
N SER A 82 -1.15 -3.16 -0.67
CA SER A 82 -0.63 -4.01 -1.75
C SER A 82 -0.01 -3.22 -2.92
N PRO A 83 -0.68 -2.21 -3.52
CA PRO A 83 -0.11 -1.48 -4.63
C PRO A 83 1.10 -0.63 -4.21
N ILE A 84 1.16 -0.18 -2.96
CA ILE A 84 2.32 0.55 -2.41
C ILE A 84 3.53 -0.38 -2.37
N ILE A 85 3.36 -1.55 -1.75
CA ILE A 85 4.43 -2.54 -1.61
C ILE A 85 4.96 -2.95 -2.99
N ILE A 86 4.08 -3.27 -3.93
CA ILE A 86 4.48 -3.70 -5.28
C ILE A 86 5.20 -2.58 -6.01
N PHE A 87 4.68 -1.35 -5.96
CA PHE A 87 5.27 -0.22 -6.66
C PHE A 87 6.70 0.08 -6.18
N PHE A 88 6.89 0.25 -4.87
CA PHE A 88 8.21 0.57 -4.32
C PHE A 88 9.18 -0.61 -4.44
N SER A 89 8.71 -1.85 -4.30
CA SER A 89 9.53 -3.03 -4.51
C SER A 89 10.06 -3.13 -5.96
N ILE A 90 9.23 -2.80 -6.96
CA ILE A 90 9.67 -2.72 -8.36
C ILE A 90 10.70 -1.59 -8.52
N ALA A 91 10.42 -0.41 -7.95
CA ALA A 91 11.32 0.74 -8.04
C ALA A 91 12.71 0.44 -7.46
N TYR A 92 12.77 -0.18 -6.28
CA TYR A 92 14.03 -0.56 -5.64
C TYR A 92 14.78 -1.63 -6.43
N TYR A 93 14.08 -2.65 -6.91
CA TYR A 93 14.70 -3.69 -7.70
C TYR A 93 15.30 -3.13 -9.00
N LEU A 94 14.52 -2.30 -9.73
CA LEU A 94 15.02 -1.64 -10.96
C LEU A 94 16.23 -0.77 -10.69
N LEU A 95 16.22 -0.02 -9.59
CA LEU A 95 17.36 0.83 -9.24
C LEU A 95 18.59 0.00 -8.88
N ALA A 96 18.44 -1.09 -8.14
CA ALA A 96 19.52 -1.98 -7.75
C ALA A 96 20.17 -2.70 -8.94
N ILE A 97 19.37 -3.21 -9.90
CA ILE A 97 19.93 -3.92 -11.07
C ILE A 97 20.60 -3.00 -12.09
N ASN A 98 20.25 -1.70 -12.09
CA ASN A 98 20.82 -0.74 -13.03
C ASN A 98 22.03 0.01 -12.44
N SER A 99 22.29 -0.09 -11.14
CA SER A 99 23.43 0.52 -10.47
C SER A 99 23.76 -0.18 -9.16
N ASP A 100 24.87 -0.89 -9.14
CA ASP A 100 25.38 -1.60 -7.95
C ASP A 100 25.73 -0.64 -6.78
N ALA A 101 25.83 0.68 -7.06
CA ALA A 101 26.18 1.70 -6.07
C ALA A 101 24.97 2.24 -5.29
N GLU A 102 23.74 1.83 -5.61
CA GLU A 102 22.55 2.43 -5.01
C GLU A 102 22.06 1.68 -3.76
N PHE A 103 22.19 0.36 -3.71
CA PHE A 103 21.77 -0.46 -2.58
C PHE A 103 22.83 -1.45 -2.14
N VAL A 104 22.83 -1.76 -0.83
CA VAL A 104 23.50 -2.92 -0.27
C VAL A 104 22.44 -3.94 0.11
N GLY A 105 22.63 -5.21 -0.32
CA GLY A 105 21.77 -6.34 0.05
C GLY A 105 20.52 -6.53 -0.83
N ILE A 106 20.38 -5.84 -1.97
CA ILE A 106 19.35 -6.13 -2.97
C ILE A 106 19.99 -6.81 -4.18
N GLU A 107 19.86 -8.12 -4.27
CA GLU A 107 20.29 -8.94 -5.40
C GLU A 107 19.09 -9.53 -6.15
N THR A 108 18.01 -9.80 -5.43
CA THR A 108 16.81 -10.43 -5.96
C THR A 108 15.57 -9.56 -5.79
N ARG A 109 14.50 -9.88 -6.53
CA ARG A 109 13.19 -9.24 -6.33
C ARG A 109 12.67 -9.46 -4.92
N THR A 110 13.01 -10.58 -4.29
CA THR A 110 12.61 -10.89 -2.92
C THR A 110 13.27 -9.96 -1.92
N ASP A 111 14.53 -9.59 -2.12
CA ASP A 111 15.24 -8.64 -1.25
C ASP A 111 14.63 -7.23 -1.35
N ALA A 112 14.27 -6.80 -2.56
CA ALA A 112 13.56 -5.53 -2.77
C ALA A 112 12.16 -5.54 -2.12
N LEU A 113 11.43 -6.65 -2.21
CA LEU A 113 10.15 -6.82 -1.53
C LEU A 113 10.31 -6.80 -0.01
N TYR A 114 11.30 -7.52 0.49
CA TYR A 114 11.66 -7.56 1.91
C TYR A 114 11.98 -6.15 2.43
N PHE A 115 12.86 -5.41 1.76
CA PHE A 115 13.22 -4.04 2.12
C PHE A 115 11.99 -3.12 2.16
N THR A 116 11.11 -3.23 1.15
CA THR A 116 9.87 -2.44 1.10
C THR A 116 8.96 -2.74 2.29
N VAL A 117 8.77 -4.02 2.64
CA VAL A 117 7.91 -4.44 3.76
C VAL A 117 8.51 -4.01 5.10
N VAL A 118 9.82 -4.16 5.27
CA VAL A 118 10.55 -3.76 6.49
C VAL A 118 10.51 -2.25 6.69
N THR A 119 10.60 -1.47 5.60
CA THR A 119 10.49 0.00 5.61
C THR A 119 9.06 0.44 5.92
N LEU A 120 8.06 -0.11 5.23
CA LEU A 120 6.64 0.17 5.48
C LEU A 120 6.24 -0.19 6.92
N GLY A 121 6.75 -1.31 7.43
CA GLY A 121 6.53 -1.77 8.80
C GLY A 121 7.29 -0.97 9.85
N THR A 122 8.11 0.00 9.45
CA THR A 122 8.98 0.81 10.33
C THR A 122 9.93 -0.03 11.20
N VAL A 123 10.30 -1.23 10.73
CA VAL A 123 11.18 -2.16 11.47
C VAL A 123 12.65 -1.78 11.29
N GLY A 124 13.12 -1.63 10.03
CA GLY A 124 14.44 -1.10 9.69
C GLY A 124 15.60 -1.91 10.26
N TYR A 125 15.72 -3.20 9.95
CA TYR A 125 16.84 -4.04 10.42
C TYR A 125 18.22 -3.52 10.00
N GLY A 126 18.32 -2.84 8.83
CA GLY A 126 19.57 -2.25 8.34
C GLY A 126 20.48 -3.22 7.59
N ASP A 127 20.09 -4.47 7.45
CA ASP A 127 20.75 -5.50 6.66
C ASP A 127 20.67 -5.21 5.15
N VAL A 128 19.53 -4.67 4.71
CA VAL A 128 19.33 -4.08 3.39
C VAL A 128 19.13 -2.58 3.55
N HIS A 129 19.93 -1.77 2.85
CA HIS A 129 19.85 -0.31 3.01
C HIS A 129 20.30 0.47 1.77
N PRO A 130 19.78 1.71 1.57
CA PRO A 130 20.18 2.58 0.47
C PRO A 130 21.52 3.27 0.77
N VAL A 131 22.46 3.21 -0.17
CA VAL A 131 23.78 3.89 -0.10
C VAL A 131 23.88 5.03 -1.10
N GLY A 132 23.32 4.88 -2.29
CA GLY A 132 23.30 5.89 -3.33
C GLY A 132 22.26 6.99 -3.10
N GLN A 133 22.41 8.10 -3.80
CA GLN A 133 21.54 9.26 -3.63
C GLN A 133 20.12 9.00 -4.16
N ALA A 134 19.99 8.31 -5.30
CA ALA A 134 18.69 8.01 -5.87
C ALA A 134 17.91 7.04 -4.95
N ALA A 135 18.56 6.01 -4.43
CA ALA A 135 17.98 5.08 -3.48
C ALA A 135 17.49 5.77 -2.20
N ARG A 136 18.29 6.68 -1.65
CA ARG A 136 17.91 7.48 -0.47
C ARG A 136 16.70 8.37 -0.73
N VAL A 137 16.67 9.05 -1.88
CA VAL A 137 15.53 9.90 -2.25
C VAL A 137 14.25 9.08 -2.39
N ILE A 138 14.29 7.96 -3.12
CA ILE A 138 13.11 7.10 -3.29
C ILE A 138 12.65 6.54 -1.94
N THR A 139 13.58 6.16 -1.05
CA THR A 139 13.26 5.66 0.29
C THR A 139 12.61 6.76 1.14
N MET A 140 13.09 8.00 1.10
CA MET A 140 12.44 9.12 1.77
C MET A 140 11.03 9.37 1.23
N VAL A 141 10.85 9.32 -0.10
CA VAL A 141 9.52 9.45 -0.73
C VAL A 141 8.58 8.35 -0.25
N GLN A 142 9.05 7.09 -0.18
CA GLN A 142 8.24 6.00 0.37
C GLN A 142 7.84 6.28 1.82
N ILE A 143 8.77 6.59 2.69
CA ILE A 143 8.50 6.81 4.13
C ILE A 143 7.46 7.92 4.31
N LEU A 144 7.62 9.06 3.64
CA LEU A 144 6.67 10.17 3.71
C LEU A 144 5.29 9.77 3.19
N PHE A 145 5.25 8.99 2.10
CA PHE A 145 4.03 8.48 1.52
C PHE A 145 3.32 7.50 2.45
N ASP A 146 4.05 6.56 3.06
CA ASP A 146 3.53 5.58 4.02
C ASP A 146 2.94 6.28 5.25
N LEU A 147 3.63 7.28 5.80
CA LEU A 147 3.13 8.09 6.91
C LEU A 147 1.83 8.83 6.54
N ALA A 148 1.75 9.40 5.33
CA ALA A 148 0.54 10.06 4.86
C ALA A 148 -0.63 9.08 4.73
N VAL A 149 -0.40 7.88 4.17
CA VAL A 149 -1.43 6.84 4.02
C VAL A 149 -1.89 6.32 5.39
N ILE A 150 -0.96 6.04 6.30
CA ILE A 150 -1.28 5.62 7.67
C ILE A 150 -2.08 6.71 8.38
N GLY A 151 -1.68 7.97 8.26
CA GLY A 151 -2.40 9.11 8.84
C GLY A 151 -3.85 9.20 8.36
N VAL A 152 -4.09 9.02 7.06
CA VAL A 152 -5.44 8.98 6.49
C VAL A 152 -6.24 7.80 7.02
N LEU A 153 -5.64 6.61 7.12
CA LEU A 153 -6.31 5.42 7.66
C LEU A 153 -6.73 5.62 9.12
N VAL A 154 -5.84 6.18 9.95
CA VAL A 154 -6.12 6.49 11.36
C VAL A 154 -7.23 7.54 11.48
N ALA A 155 -7.17 8.62 10.69
CA ALA A 155 -8.20 9.66 10.69
C ALA A 155 -9.59 9.11 10.35
N VAL A 156 -9.68 8.28 9.30
CA VAL A 156 -10.93 7.62 8.91
C VAL A 156 -11.43 6.67 9.99
N ALA A 157 -10.54 5.90 10.62
CA ALA A 157 -10.92 4.99 11.71
C ALA A 157 -11.46 5.75 12.93
N THR A 158 -10.79 6.82 13.33
CA THR A 158 -11.18 7.65 14.51
C THR A 158 -12.52 8.35 14.28
N GLN A 159 -12.74 8.91 13.10
CA GLN A 159 -14.00 9.57 12.75
C GLN A 159 -15.19 8.61 12.87
N ARG A 160 -15.03 7.38 12.39
CA ARG A 160 -16.09 6.35 12.49
C ARG A 160 -16.35 5.88 13.92
N LEU A 161 -15.36 5.91 14.80
CA LEU A 161 -15.53 5.58 16.22
C LEU A 161 -16.35 6.66 16.92
N LYS A 162 -16.12 7.95 16.64
CA LYS A 162 -16.90 9.08 17.17
C LYS A 162 -18.36 8.99 16.77
N GLU A 163 -18.66 8.79 15.49
CA GLU A 163 -20.05 8.62 15.01
C GLU A 163 -20.79 7.49 15.72
N ARG A 164 -20.12 6.40 16.08
CA ARG A 164 -20.73 5.30 16.84
C ARG A 164 -20.97 5.63 18.29
N ALA A 165 -20.07 6.37 18.93
CA ALA A 165 -20.23 6.79 20.33
C ALA A 165 -21.43 7.73 20.48
N GLU A 166 -21.62 8.65 19.54
CA GLU A 166 -22.75 9.57 19.52
C GLU A 166 -24.10 8.87 19.37
N LEU A 167 -24.16 7.79 18.57
CA LEU A 167 -25.37 6.99 18.37
C LEU A 167 -25.75 6.15 19.61
N HIS A 168 -24.80 5.88 20.52
CA HIS A 168 -25.02 5.10 21.76
C HIS A 168 -25.32 5.95 22.97
N HIS A 169 -25.23 7.28 22.87
CA HIS A 169 -25.72 8.21 23.88
C HIS A 169 -26.91 9.02 23.32
N PRO A 170 -28.13 8.42 23.25
CA PRO A 170 -29.32 9.21 23.02
C PRO A 170 -29.44 10.19 24.20
N HIS A 171 -29.59 11.47 23.89
CA HIS A 171 -29.87 12.53 24.86
C HIS A 171 -30.84 12.00 25.93
N ARG A 172 -30.35 11.93 27.17
CA ARG A 172 -31.21 11.79 28.32
C ARG A 172 -32.02 13.09 28.38
N PRO A 173 -33.34 13.09 28.20
CA PRO A 173 -34.10 14.32 28.38
C PRO A 173 -33.87 14.75 29.83
N GLU A 174 -33.34 15.96 30.00
CA GLU A 174 -33.34 16.60 31.32
C GLU A 174 -34.76 16.67 31.80
N GLY A 175 -35.06 15.85 32.83
CA GLY A 175 -36.34 15.83 33.48
C GLY A 175 -36.60 17.17 34.15
N ASN A 176 -37.66 17.76 33.77
CA ASN A 176 -38.29 18.93 34.40
C ASN A 176 -38.95 18.49 35.71
#